data_71e55cafe3cd69b72124962077f507a4
#
_entry.id   71e55cafe3cd69b72124962077f507a4
#
_cell.length_a   1.000
_cell.length_b   1.000
_cell.length_c   1.000
_cell.angle_alpha   90.00
_cell.angle_beta   90.00
_cell.angle_gamma   90.00
#
_symmetry.space_group_name_H-M   'P 1'
#
loop_
_entity.id
_entity.type
_entity.pdbx_description
1 polymer ?
#
loop_
_entity_poly.entity_id
_entity_poly.type
_entity_poly.pdbx_seq_one_letter_code
_entity_poly.pdbx_strand_id
1 'polypeptide(L)'
;MAKKDISKSSISNKLSITFFLIIMAYAFYVSCASFYERTNFTPRDTVRHYSGNEEMTNNESNYEYDEKLLQEGFHFPKSYKEIVEITHVHAFTIPLILFVMSRILSMTLLRDWIKTTIYSAAFAGTVMNLSGPWLVRFKSDVFSISIIASYFLLGICFIALISIPMYVMWFKSKEADSGQAQMTYDE
;
A
#
# COMPACT_ATOMS: atom_id res chain seq x y z
N MET A 1 12.23 20.96 -20.81
CA MET A 1 13.08 20.26 -19.83
C MET A 1 13.34 18.85 -20.34
N ALA A 2 14.60 18.47 -20.59
CA ALA A 2 14.94 17.10 -21.02
C ALA A 2 14.53 16.10 -19.93
N LYS A 3 13.76 15.11 -20.29
CA LYS A 3 13.29 14.04 -19.38
C LYS A 3 14.53 13.23 -18.95
N LYS A 4 14.98 13.38 -17.71
CA LYS A 4 16.18 12.69 -17.19
C LYS A 4 15.86 11.21 -17.09
N ASP A 5 16.48 10.40 -17.94
CA ASP A 5 16.29 8.94 -17.96
C ASP A 5 17.05 8.30 -16.82
N ILE A 6 16.33 7.55 -15.97
CA ILE A 6 16.89 6.85 -14.80
C ILE A 6 17.90 5.76 -15.21
N SER A 7 17.78 5.20 -16.42
CA SER A 7 18.70 4.18 -16.92
C SER A 7 20.13 4.69 -17.08
N LYS A 8 20.28 6.00 -17.37
CA LYS A 8 21.57 6.70 -17.56
C LYS A 8 22.11 7.33 -16.28
N SER A 9 21.49 7.09 -15.12
CA SER A 9 21.97 7.59 -13.84
C SER A 9 23.28 6.92 -13.40
N SER A 10 24.09 7.64 -12.60
CA SER A 10 25.30 7.07 -11.97
C SER A 10 24.97 5.85 -11.11
N ILE A 11 25.94 4.95 -10.94
CA ILE A 11 25.79 3.74 -10.11
C ILE A 11 25.40 4.10 -8.67
N SER A 12 25.99 5.15 -8.10
CA SER A 12 25.64 5.63 -6.75
C SER A 12 24.15 5.99 -6.64
N ASN A 13 23.60 6.67 -7.65
CA ASN A 13 22.21 7.07 -7.68
C ASN A 13 21.28 5.84 -7.85
N LYS A 14 21.67 4.88 -8.71
CA LYS A 14 20.93 3.62 -8.89
C LYS A 14 20.87 2.81 -7.59
N LEU A 15 22.00 2.71 -6.87
CA LEU A 15 22.06 2.01 -5.57
C LEU A 15 21.18 2.68 -4.51
N SER A 16 21.26 4.01 -4.40
CA SER A 16 20.43 4.77 -3.43
C SER A 16 18.93 4.54 -3.68
N ILE A 17 18.50 4.62 -4.93
CA ILE A 17 17.10 4.36 -5.31
C ILE A 17 16.73 2.89 -5.03
N THR A 18 17.62 1.94 -5.35
CA THR A 18 17.38 0.52 -5.09
C THR A 18 17.18 0.24 -3.60
N PHE A 19 18.04 0.78 -2.74
CA PHE A 19 17.91 0.61 -1.29
C PHE A 19 16.61 1.22 -0.77
N PHE A 20 16.24 2.41 -1.24
CA PHE A 20 14.98 3.03 -0.90
C PHE A 20 13.79 2.14 -1.29
N LEU A 21 13.76 1.62 -2.52
CA LEU A 21 12.67 0.77 -3.02
C LEU A 21 12.58 -0.56 -2.24
N ILE A 22 13.70 -1.16 -1.87
CA ILE A 22 13.72 -2.38 -1.05
C ILE A 22 13.14 -2.12 0.34
N ILE A 23 13.53 -1.01 0.99
CA ILE A 23 13.01 -0.64 2.31
C ILE A 23 11.50 -0.36 2.22
N MET A 24 11.03 0.29 1.15
CA MET A 24 9.61 0.53 0.94
C MET A 24 8.82 -0.75 0.70
N ALA A 25 9.38 -1.72 -0.04
CA ALA A 25 8.77 -3.04 -0.23
C ALA A 25 8.62 -3.77 1.12
N TYR A 26 9.66 -3.74 1.95
CA TYR A 26 9.63 -4.34 3.28
C TYR A 26 8.60 -3.64 4.19
N ALA A 27 8.58 -2.32 4.22
CA ALA A 27 7.62 -1.55 5.02
C ALA A 27 6.17 -1.86 4.62
N PHE A 28 5.88 -1.96 3.32
CA PHE A 28 4.55 -2.34 2.84
C PHE A 28 4.21 -3.79 3.21
N TYR A 29 5.16 -4.72 3.09
CA TYR A 29 4.97 -6.10 3.54
C TYR A 29 4.60 -6.17 5.03
N VAL A 30 5.33 -5.47 5.90
CA VAL A 30 5.03 -5.42 7.35
C VAL A 30 3.64 -4.82 7.59
N SER A 31 3.24 -3.80 6.84
CA SER A 31 1.89 -3.23 6.94
C SER A 31 0.80 -4.25 6.58
N CYS A 32 1.00 -5.00 5.49
CA CYS A 32 0.07 -6.07 5.09
C CYS A 32 0.02 -7.21 6.13
N ALA A 33 1.17 -7.63 6.64
CA ALA A 33 1.26 -8.69 7.65
C ALA A 33 0.54 -8.26 8.94
N SER A 34 0.77 -7.02 9.41
CA SER A 34 0.10 -6.47 10.59
C SER A 34 -1.42 -6.36 10.41
N PHE A 35 -1.88 -6.00 9.20
CA PHE A 35 -3.31 -5.98 8.93
C PHE A 35 -3.89 -7.40 8.86
N TYR A 36 -3.17 -8.34 8.25
CA TYR A 36 -3.56 -9.75 8.21
C TYR A 36 -3.70 -10.35 9.61
N GLU A 37 -2.74 -10.15 10.49
CA GLU A 37 -2.79 -10.64 11.87
C GLU A 37 -4.02 -10.14 12.65
N ARG A 38 -4.51 -8.94 12.33
CA ARG A 38 -5.66 -8.33 13.00
C ARG A 38 -7.01 -8.68 12.38
N THR A 39 -7.05 -8.97 11.09
CA THR A 39 -8.31 -9.02 10.33
C THR A 39 -8.44 -10.24 9.42
N ASN A 40 -7.38 -11.06 9.27
CA ASN A 40 -7.31 -12.17 8.30
C ASN A 40 -7.76 -11.77 6.87
N PHE A 41 -7.75 -10.48 6.53
CA PHE A 41 -8.35 -9.92 5.31
C PHE A 41 -9.83 -10.31 5.13
N THR A 42 -10.56 -10.57 6.22
CA THR A 42 -11.99 -10.85 6.16
C THR A 42 -12.81 -9.61 6.52
N PRO A 43 -13.97 -9.40 5.90
CA PRO A 43 -14.87 -8.30 6.27
C PRO A 43 -15.31 -8.38 7.73
N ARG A 44 -15.61 -9.60 8.23
CA ARG A 44 -16.06 -9.84 9.60
C ARG A 44 -15.01 -9.42 10.63
N ASP A 45 -13.77 -9.87 10.47
CA ASP A 45 -12.71 -9.55 11.43
C ASP A 45 -12.26 -8.09 11.30
N THR A 46 -12.38 -7.50 10.10
CA THR A 46 -12.16 -6.06 9.91
C THR A 46 -13.19 -5.24 10.68
N VAL A 47 -14.47 -5.57 10.60
CA VAL A 47 -15.52 -4.91 11.40
C VAL A 47 -15.22 -5.08 12.88
N ARG A 48 -14.96 -6.30 13.33
CA ARG A 48 -14.61 -6.60 14.71
C ARG A 48 -13.41 -5.78 15.21
N HIS A 49 -12.40 -5.59 14.37
CA HIS A 49 -11.21 -4.80 14.73
C HIS A 49 -11.52 -3.32 14.95
N TYR A 50 -12.45 -2.73 14.21
CA TYR A 50 -12.79 -1.31 14.34
C TYR A 50 -14.04 -1.04 15.19
N SER A 51 -15.08 -1.82 15.05
CA SER A 51 -16.38 -1.63 15.72
C SER A 51 -16.53 -2.47 17.00
N GLY A 52 -15.63 -3.43 17.23
CA GLY A 52 -15.74 -4.33 18.40
C GLY A 52 -16.79 -5.43 18.21
N ASN A 53 -17.06 -6.16 19.28
CA ASN A 53 -18.07 -7.22 19.35
C ASN A 53 -19.03 -7.08 20.57
N GLU A 54 -19.10 -5.87 21.17
CA GLU A 54 -19.93 -5.61 22.35
C GLU A 54 -21.44 -5.74 22.09
N GLU A 55 -21.91 -5.53 20.85
CA GLU A 55 -23.35 -5.64 20.54
C GLU A 55 -23.90 -7.07 20.72
N MET A 56 -23.04 -8.09 20.72
CA MET A 56 -23.45 -9.48 20.99
C MET A 56 -23.72 -9.73 22.46
N THR A 57 -23.25 -8.87 23.38
CA THR A 57 -23.43 -9.02 24.84
C THR A 57 -24.67 -8.30 25.37
N ASN A 58 -25.27 -7.39 24.61
CA ASN A 58 -26.41 -6.59 25.06
C ASN A 58 -27.78 -7.28 24.92
N ASN A 59 -27.86 -8.51 24.42
CA ASN A 59 -29.07 -9.31 24.50
C ASN A 59 -29.17 -10.00 25.87
N GLU A 60 -29.69 -9.27 26.86
CA GLU A 60 -29.85 -9.65 28.26
C GLU A 60 -30.75 -10.87 28.49
N SER A 61 -31.18 -11.60 27.50
CA SER A 61 -32.16 -12.71 27.67
C SER A 61 -31.60 -14.15 27.62
N ASN A 62 -30.32 -14.35 27.30
CA ASN A 62 -29.72 -15.68 27.35
C ASN A 62 -28.34 -15.64 27.98
N TYR A 63 -28.21 -16.07 29.22
CA TYR A 63 -26.96 -16.39 29.93
C TYR A 63 -26.24 -17.63 29.34
N GLU A 64 -26.50 -18.00 28.15
CA GLU A 64 -25.65 -18.90 27.40
C GLU A 64 -24.46 -18.09 26.89
N TYR A 65 -23.39 -18.07 27.71
CA TYR A 65 -22.09 -17.59 27.29
C TYR A 65 -21.77 -18.26 25.96
N ASP A 66 -21.84 -17.48 24.87
CA ASP A 66 -21.53 -18.02 23.55
C ASP A 66 -20.05 -18.45 23.60
N GLU A 67 -19.82 -19.77 23.60
CA GLU A 67 -18.48 -20.39 23.65
C GLU A 67 -17.56 -19.76 22.60
N LYS A 68 -18.12 -19.22 21.49
CA LYS A 68 -17.42 -18.48 20.47
C LYS A 68 -16.83 -17.18 21.00
N LEU A 69 -17.54 -16.42 21.83
CA LEU A 69 -17.02 -15.17 22.44
C LEU A 69 -15.86 -15.47 23.40
N LEU A 70 -15.90 -16.59 24.10
CA LEU A 70 -14.81 -17.01 24.98
C LEU A 70 -13.56 -17.45 24.19
N GLN A 71 -13.74 -18.06 23.03
CA GLN A 71 -12.64 -18.48 22.16
C GLN A 71 -12.07 -17.32 21.33
N GLU A 72 -12.92 -16.38 20.90
CA GLU A 72 -12.54 -15.28 20.03
C GLU A 72 -12.02 -14.03 20.79
N GLY A 73 -12.26 -13.93 22.11
CA GLY A 73 -11.88 -12.79 22.95
C GLY A 73 -12.77 -11.55 22.76
N PHE A 74 -12.78 -10.68 23.79
CA PHE A 74 -13.50 -9.41 23.73
C PHE A 74 -12.69 -8.36 22.96
N HIS A 75 -13.32 -7.73 21.98
CA HIS A 75 -12.77 -6.61 21.25
C HIS A 75 -13.63 -5.36 21.52
N PHE A 76 -13.00 -4.36 22.12
CA PHE A 76 -13.65 -3.08 22.32
C PHE A 76 -13.64 -2.25 21.04
N PRO A 77 -14.72 -1.51 20.77
CA PRO A 77 -14.78 -0.60 19.63
C PRO A 77 -13.69 0.49 19.76
N LYS A 78 -13.00 0.77 18.66
CA LYS A 78 -11.98 1.82 18.66
C LYS A 78 -12.61 3.17 18.97
N SER A 79 -12.00 3.88 19.91
CA SER A 79 -12.39 5.23 20.28
C SER A 79 -12.12 6.22 19.14
N TYR A 80 -12.81 7.36 19.15
CA TYR A 80 -12.55 8.45 18.22
C TYR A 80 -11.06 8.85 18.20
N LYS A 81 -10.43 8.94 19.38
CA LYS A 81 -9.02 9.30 19.53
C LYS A 81 -8.09 8.30 18.83
N GLU A 82 -8.31 7.01 19.00
CA GLU A 82 -7.51 5.97 18.33
C GLU A 82 -7.64 6.04 16.80
N ILE A 83 -8.85 6.28 16.28
CA ILE A 83 -9.05 6.45 14.83
C ILE A 83 -8.32 7.70 14.32
N VAL A 84 -8.37 8.81 15.07
CA VAL A 84 -7.61 10.03 14.72
C VAL A 84 -6.11 9.75 14.70
N GLU A 85 -5.56 9.08 15.70
CA GLU A 85 -4.12 8.76 15.79
C GLU A 85 -3.67 7.89 14.60
N ILE A 86 -4.42 6.83 14.26
CA ILE A 86 -4.16 6.00 13.10
C ILE A 86 -4.20 6.84 11.82
N THR A 87 -5.26 7.61 11.63
CA THR A 87 -5.44 8.42 10.42
C THR A 87 -4.37 9.49 10.29
N HIS A 88 -3.99 10.15 11.38
CA HIS A 88 -2.98 11.21 11.38
C HIS A 88 -1.64 10.70 10.83
N VAL A 89 -1.15 9.59 11.37
CA VAL A 89 0.13 8.99 10.93
C VAL A 89 0.06 8.59 9.44
N HIS A 90 -1.01 7.91 9.03
CA HIS A 90 -1.16 7.43 7.66
C HIS A 90 -1.39 8.57 6.66
N ALA A 91 -2.09 9.63 7.05
CA ALA A 91 -2.38 10.79 6.19
C ALA A 91 -1.11 11.56 5.78
N PHE A 92 -0.06 11.55 6.59
CA PHE A 92 1.24 12.13 6.23
C PHE A 92 2.15 11.13 5.53
N THR A 93 2.23 9.91 6.05
CA THR A 93 3.20 8.92 5.59
C THR A 93 2.89 8.38 4.21
N ILE A 94 1.63 7.96 3.95
CA ILE A 94 1.27 7.33 2.68
C ILE A 94 1.43 8.29 1.49
N PRO A 95 0.88 9.52 1.52
CA PRO A 95 1.06 10.47 0.41
C PRO A 95 2.52 10.84 0.16
N LEU A 96 3.32 10.99 1.21
CA LEU A 96 4.75 11.31 1.06
C LEU A 96 5.51 10.19 0.36
N ILE A 97 5.31 8.95 0.79
CA ILE A 97 5.92 7.76 0.17
C ILE A 97 5.49 7.66 -1.30
N LEU A 98 4.19 7.73 -1.58
CA LEU A 98 3.65 7.67 -2.94
C LEU A 98 4.17 8.81 -3.82
N PHE A 99 4.34 10.02 -3.29
CA PHE A 99 4.92 11.14 -4.00
C PHE A 99 6.37 10.83 -4.42
N VAL A 100 7.21 10.35 -3.49
CA VAL A 100 8.62 10.02 -3.79
C VAL A 100 8.69 8.88 -4.83
N MET A 101 7.91 7.80 -4.64
CA MET A 101 7.89 6.68 -5.59
C MET A 101 7.38 7.10 -6.97
N SER A 102 6.37 7.98 -7.03
CA SER A 102 5.86 8.55 -8.28
C SER A 102 6.92 9.41 -8.99
N ARG A 103 7.75 10.15 -8.24
CA ARG A 103 8.88 10.91 -8.81
C ARG A 103 9.92 9.96 -9.42
N ILE A 104 10.22 8.86 -8.77
CA ILE A 104 11.13 7.82 -9.31
C ILE A 104 10.53 7.22 -10.60
N LEU A 105 9.26 6.82 -10.58
CA LEU A 105 8.57 6.30 -11.77
C LEU A 105 8.53 7.32 -12.91
N SER A 106 8.40 8.62 -12.62
CA SER A 106 8.36 9.69 -13.63
C SER A 106 9.66 9.79 -14.44
N MET A 107 10.79 9.33 -13.87
CA MET A 107 12.09 9.30 -14.55
C MET A 107 12.25 8.11 -15.52
N THR A 108 11.26 7.22 -15.62
CA THR A 108 11.24 6.14 -16.61
C THR A 108 10.66 6.61 -17.94
N LEU A 109 11.00 5.91 -19.04
CA LEU A 109 10.49 6.22 -20.40
C LEU A 109 9.12 5.59 -20.68
N LEU A 110 8.36 5.21 -19.64
CA LEU A 110 7.00 4.70 -19.78
C LEU A 110 6.07 5.75 -20.41
N ARG A 111 5.04 5.24 -21.09
CA ARG A 111 3.95 6.08 -21.65
C ARG A 111 3.23 6.81 -20.50
N ASP A 112 2.91 8.06 -20.73
CA ASP A 112 2.34 8.92 -19.67
C ASP A 112 0.96 8.44 -19.18
N TRP A 113 0.14 7.81 -20.05
CA TRP A 113 -1.14 7.24 -19.62
C TRP A 113 -0.99 6.11 -18.58
N ILE A 114 0.05 5.25 -18.71
CA ILE A 114 0.32 4.18 -17.71
C ILE A 114 0.68 4.80 -16.36
N LYS A 115 1.53 5.82 -16.37
CA LYS A 115 1.90 6.55 -15.14
C LYS A 115 0.68 7.19 -14.48
N THR A 116 -0.16 7.86 -15.28
CA THR A 116 -1.39 8.49 -14.81
C THR A 116 -2.34 7.48 -14.19
N THR A 117 -2.51 6.31 -14.80
CA THR A 117 -3.34 5.23 -14.24
C THR A 117 -2.81 4.74 -12.90
N ILE A 118 -1.50 4.50 -12.79
CA ILE A 118 -0.88 4.07 -11.53
C ILE A 118 -1.07 5.13 -10.44
N TYR A 119 -0.87 6.42 -10.76
CA TYR A 119 -1.03 7.51 -9.80
C TYR A 119 -2.47 7.67 -9.34
N SER A 120 -3.43 7.59 -10.27
CA SER A 120 -4.86 7.68 -9.95
C SER A 120 -5.33 6.51 -9.10
N ALA A 121 -4.87 5.29 -9.42
CA ALA A 121 -5.18 4.11 -8.64
C ALA A 121 -4.57 4.18 -7.22
N ALA A 122 -3.32 4.63 -7.10
CA ALA A 122 -2.66 4.82 -5.81
C ALA A 122 -3.36 5.90 -4.96
N PHE A 123 -3.80 7.00 -5.59
CA PHE A 123 -4.59 8.03 -4.92
C PHE A 123 -5.93 7.48 -4.42
N ALA A 124 -6.68 6.78 -5.27
CA ALA A 124 -7.95 6.15 -4.89
C ALA A 124 -7.76 5.15 -3.74
N GLY A 125 -6.75 4.27 -3.82
CA GLY A 125 -6.40 3.34 -2.75
C GLY A 125 -6.06 4.04 -1.43
N THR A 126 -5.35 5.18 -1.50
CA THR A 126 -5.04 5.98 -0.32
C THR A 126 -6.29 6.58 0.32
N VAL A 127 -7.19 7.16 -0.48
CA VAL A 127 -8.45 7.70 0.02
C VAL A 127 -9.30 6.61 0.68
N MET A 128 -9.41 5.44 0.06
CA MET A 128 -10.13 4.30 0.63
C MET A 128 -9.48 3.82 1.94
N ASN A 129 -8.16 3.77 2.01
CA ASN A 129 -7.42 3.34 3.20
C ASN A 129 -7.60 4.32 4.37
N LEU A 130 -7.54 5.62 4.11
CA LEU A 130 -7.68 6.65 5.15
C LEU A 130 -9.12 6.83 5.63
N SER A 131 -10.10 6.74 4.73
CA SER A 131 -11.52 6.87 5.07
C SER A 131 -12.13 5.60 5.65
N GLY A 132 -11.58 4.44 5.28
CA GLY A 132 -12.13 3.13 5.65
C GLY A 132 -12.38 2.92 7.15
N PRO A 133 -11.40 3.14 8.03
CA PRO A 133 -11.58 3.03 9.48
C PRO A 133 -12.73 3.89 10.03
N TRP A 134 -12.89 5.11 9.52
CA TRP A 134 -13.96 6.02 9.88
C TRP A 134 -15.33 5.51 9.45
N LEU A 135 -15.40 5.04 8.21
CA LEU A 135 -16.66 4.56 7.63
C LEU A 135 -17.11 3.27 8.29
N VAL A 136 -16.21 2.34 8.58
CA VAL A 136 -16.54 1.10 9.30
C VAL A 136 -17.01 1.42 10.71
N ARG A 137 -16.27 2.26 11.45
CA ARG A 137 -16.58 2.55 12.85
C ARG A 137 -17.85 3.37 13.06
N PHE A 138 -18.14 4.35 12.17
CA PHE A 138 -19.18 5.36 12.41
C PHE A 138 -20.34 5.34 11.41
N LYS A 139 -20.26 4.52 10.34
CA LYS A 139 -21.31 4.51 9.31
C LYS A 139 -21.92 3.14 9.06
N SER A 140 -21.13 2.14 8.62
CA SER A 140 -21.64 0.82 8.30
C SER A 140 -20.52 -0.19 8.09
N ASP A 141 -20.77 -1.42 8.48
CA ASP A 141 -19.87 -2.58 8.35
C ASP A 141 -19.52 -2.91 6.89
N VAL A 142 -20.39 -2.56 5.94
CA VAL A 142 -20.16 -2.76 4.50
C VAL A 142 -18.86 -2.12 4.03
N PHE A 143 -18.43 -1.02 4.66
CA PHE A 143 -17.17 -0.35 4.32
C PHE A 143 -15.90 -1.11 4.69
N SER A 144 -16.02 -2.23 5.41
CA SER A 144 -14.89 -3.14 5.65
C SER A 144 -14.29 -3.67 4.35
N ILE A 145 -15.13 -3.92 3.34
CA ILE A 145 -14.68 -4.31 1.99
C ILE A 145 -13.81 -3.22 1.37
N SER A 146 -14.13 -1.94 1.60
CA SER A 146 -13.33 -0.81 1.09
C SER A 146 -11.91 -0.80 1.66
N ILE A 147 -11.75 -1.12 2.96
CA ILE A 147 -10.41 -1.22 3.56
C ILE A 147 -9.62 -2.36 2.92
N ILE A 148 -10.21 -3.53 2.81
CA ILE A 148 -9.56 -4.70 2.20
C ILE A 148 -9.18 -4.40 0.75
N ALA A 149 -10.12 -3.86 -0.04
CA ALA A 149 -9.86 -3.47 -1.43
C ALA A 149 -8.74 -2.43 -1.55
N SER A 150 -8.61 -1.50 -0.59
CA SER A 150 -7.53 -0.51 -0.57
C SER A 150 -6.15 -1.16 -0.44
N TYR A 151 -6.00 -2.19 0.39
CA TYR A 151 -4.74 -2.93 0.53
C TYR A 151 -4.34 -3.65 -0.76
N PHE A 152 -5.29 -4.30 -1.44
CA PHE A 152 -5.03 -4.93 -2.73
C PHE A 152 -4.68 -3.90 -3.81
N LEU A 153 -5.42 -2.80 -3.89
CA LEU A 153 -5.18 -1.75 -4.88
C LEU A 153 -3.82 -1.08 -4.67
N LEU A 154 -3.49 -0.73 -3.42
CA LEU A 154 -2.18 -0.18 -3.07
C LEU A 154 -1.08 -1.20 -3.31
N GLY A 155 -1.31 -2.49 -3.02
CA GLY A 155 -0.35 -3.56 -3.30
C GLY A 155 0.04 -3.66 -4.77
N ILE A 156 -0.94 -3.66 -5.66
CA ILE A 156 -0.69 -3.65 -7.11
C ILE A 156 0.08 -2.39 -7.53
N CYS A 157 -0.30 -1.21 -6.99
CA CYS A 157 0.42 0.03 -7.26
C CYS A 157 1.86 0.00 -6.74
N PHE A 158 2.11 -0.51 -5.53
CA PHE A 158 3.45 -0.64 -4.97
C PHE A 158 4.32 -1.61 -5.79
N ILE A 159 3.78 -2.75 -6.21
CA ILE A 159 4.49 -3.67 -7.11
C ILE A 159 4.91 -2.94 -8.39
N ALA A 160 4.02 -2.19 -9.02
CA ALA A 160 4.34 -1.43 -10.23
C ALA A 160 5.37 -0.32 -9.98
N LEU A 161 5.20 0.45 -8.89
CA LEU A 161 6.09 1.55 -8.49
C LEU A 161 7.50 1.09 -8.12
N ILE A 162 7.67 -0.15 -7.71
CA ILE A 162 8.98 -0.75 -7.37
C ILE A 162 9.58 -1.47 -8.58
N SER A 163 8.81 -2.39 -9.20
CA SER A 163 9.34 -3.29 -10.22
C SER A 163 9.73 -2.56 -11.51
N ILE A 164 8.93 -1.55 -11.91
CA ILE A 164 9.19 -0.84 -13.16
C ILE A 164 10.50 -0.03 -13.12
N PRO A 165 10.75 0.84 -12.11
CA PRO A 165 12.02 1.54 -12.02
C PRO A 165 13.21 0.60 -11.84
N MET A 166 13.07 -0.47 -11.05
CA MET A 166 14.12 -1.47 -10.87
C MET A 166 14.50 -2.12 -12.19
N TYR A 167 13.52 -2.56 -12.97
CA TYR A 167 13.75 -3.15 -14.29
C TYR A 167 14.45 -2.16 -15.23
N VAL A 168 13.96 -0.91 -15.32
CA VAL A 168 14.54 0.11 -16.21
C VAL A 168 15.99 0.44 -15.83
N MET A 169 16.29 0.54 -14.52
CA MET A 169 17.64 0.89 -14.06
C MET A 169 18.68 -0.19 -14.38
N TRP A 170 18.32 -1.45 -14.17
CA TRP A 170 19.32 -2.52 -14.16
C TRP A 170 19.35 -3.36 -15.44
N PHE A 171 18.23 -3.52 -16.12
CA PHE A 171 18.14 -4.38 -17.30
C PHE A 171 18.18 -3.59 -18.61
N LYS A 172 17.41 -2.52 -18.73
CA LYS A 172 17.37 -1.73 -19.97
C LYS A 172 18.67 -0.96 -20.24
N SER A 173 19.44 -0.62 -19.21
CA SER A 173 20.76 0.00 -19.35
C SER A 173 21.78 -0.90 -20.04
N LYS A 174 21.73 -2.21 -19.78
CA LYS A 174 22.66 -3.17 -20.37
C LYS A 174 22.44 -3.39 -21.88
N GLU A 175 21.18 -3.36 -22.33
CA GLU A 175 20.86 -3.52 -23.75
C GLU A 175 21.38 -2.35 -24.60
N ALA A 176 21.36 -1.13 -24.04
CA ALA A 176 21.89 0.05 -24.72
C ALA A 176 23.43 0.01 -24.87
N ASP A 177 24.15 -0.48 -23.85
CA ASP A 177 25.61 -0.59 -23.87
C ASP A 177 26.09 -1.73 -24.80
N SER A 178 25.37 -2.86 -24.86
CA SER A 178 25.71 -3.97 -25.74
C SER A 178 25.48 -3.64 -27.22
N GLY A 179 24.44 -2.87 -27.55
CA GLY A 179 24.16 -2.40 -28.90
C GLY A 179 25.20 -1.40 -29.42
N GLN A 180 25.75 -0.56 -28.57
CA GLN A 180 26.83 0.36 -28.93
C GLN A 180 28.20 -0.35 -29.12
N ALA A 181 28.47 -1.38 -28.33
CA ALA A 181 29.69 -2.16 -28.46
C ALA A 181 29.75 -2.96 -29.78
N GLN A 182 28.62 -3.48 -30.26
CA GLN A 182 28.54 -4.16 -31.55
C GLN A 182 28.76 -3.24 -32.74
N MET A 183 28.24 -2.00 -32.71
CA MET A 183 28.46 -1.06 -33.83
C MET A 183 29.92 -0.60 -33.98
N THR A 184 30.70 -0.63 -32.89
CA THR A 184 32.14 -0.26 -32.92
C THR A 184 33.07 -1.38 -33.41
N TYR A 185 32.57 -2.60 -33.52
CA TYR A 185 33.36 -3.74 -34.07
C TYR A 185 33.11 -3.94 -35.57
N ASP A 186 32.08 -3.32 -36.14
CA ASP A 186 31.71 -3.47 -37.57
C ASP A 186 32.22 -2.29 -38.43
N GLU A 187 33.00 -1.32 -37.89
CA GLU A 187 33.76 -0.26 -38.57
C GLU A 187 35.26 -0.62 -38.58
#